data_fadf63b02396fc15f5d5de4563067b18
#
_entry.id   fadf63b02396fc15f5d5de4563067b18
#
_cell.length_a   1.000
_cell.length_b   1.000
_cell.length_c   1.000
_cell.angle_alpha   90.00
_cell.angle_beta   90.00
_cell.angle_gamma   90.00
#
_symmetry.space_group_name_H-M   'P 1'
#
loop_
_entity.id
_entity.type
_entity.pdbx_description
1 polymer ?
#
loop_
_entity_poly.entity_id
_entity_poly.type
_entity_poly.pdbx_seq_one_letter_code
_entity_poly.pdbx_strand_id
1 'polypeptide(L)'
;MKEDIHNAFLHKTLLEIKEMEQVAIHDSRKWEKKELISHMLLFVVKGKGKLYMNDGCNAAELLPNTVFLLPVGSVLAAECAAEHGLHLYKIEFDIYRAMEWSDKRRVYEKELTLPVSGEIRVEQQHRIRRLIRLLCKDSPSITRMAHSPYQPHLHDILSVIFENRTSRILDSTDNLLDCTIEYMQQAFSTNITLAKLADLAGMNPSYYSQLFKRKMKKSPTEYLTDLRMNQAKQQLLQPSGKIRDIARDVGYKDEFYFSRRFKACSGIAPTAYMKKRHIHIVSLSQPYTDHLFTLGVKPFVLHIDKEAPMMSMPVYDRMWERYRETLLKNKPDMILCKDHISQQMNRYFGDIAPIVTIPWKRLDVFGHMREIARLVGKENAAHEWIARHEERVERDQKKVKAMIGEGTVGLLTFVDHKVKLYGARNIGHVFYRSLNLSPPDKIRREIDKHLPGTIFNWMSATTANLSDCDTDYLFLVTKSEEWARDSIKELQQSEGWRSLPAVKYGNVHVLDWDKWMMYSPRSIESQLNEAVSLLMAAK
;
A
#
# COMPACT_ATOMS: atom_id res chain seq x y z
N MET A 1 -31.77 -13.96 6.50
CA MET A 1 -30.40 -14.39 6.78
C MET A 1 -29.49 -13.32 6.21
N LYS A 2 -29.34 -12.21 6.95
CA LYS A 2 -28.40 -11.12 6.64
C LYS A 2 -27.12 -11.43 7.41
N GLU A 3 -26.27 -12.29 6.89
CA GLU A 3 -24.90 -12.39 7.39
C GLU A 3 -24.16 -11.11 6.98
N ASP A 4 -23.87 -10.32 7.97
CA ASP A 4 -23.27 -8.99 7.85
C ASP A 4 -21.91 -9.03 7.14
N ILE A 5 -21.79 -8.27 6.07
CA ILE A 5 -20.52 -8.05 5.33
C ILE A 5 -19.42 -7.57 6.31
N HIS A 6 -19.79 -6.87 7.38
CA HIS A 6 -18.88 -6.36 8.41
C HIS A 6 -18.44 -7.44 9.41
N ASN A 7 -19.31 -8.38 9.74
CA ASN A 7 -18.92 -9.59 10.49
C ASN A 7 -17.96 -10.45 9.65
N ALA A 8 -18.19 -10.55 8.33
CA ALA A 8 -17.26 -11.23 7.42
C ALA A 8 -15.87 -10.58 7.36
N PHE A 9 -15.75 -9.27 7.55
CA PHE A 9 -14.47 -8.59 7.66
C PHE A 9 -13.71 -9.02 8.93
N LEU A 10 -14.35 -8.92 10.10
CA LEU A 10 -13.74 -9.29 11.38
C LEU A 10 -13.43 -10.79 11.50
N HIS A 11 -14.26 -11.68 10.94
CA HIS A 11 -14.01 -13.13 10.96
C HIS A 11 -12.77 -13.57 10.15
N LYS A 12 -12.29 -12.75 9.22
CA LYS A 12 -11.13 -13.04 8.38
C LYS A 12 -9.89 -12.26 8.79
N THR A 13 -9.94 -11.55 9.93
CA THR A 13 -8.85 -10.70 10.38
C THR A 13 -8.36 -11.11 11.77
N LEU A 14 -7.10 -10.81 12.01
CA LEU A 14 -6.44 -10.86 13.32
C LEU A 14 -6.29 -9.43 13.82
N LEU A 15 -6.66 -9.19 15.09
CA LEU A 15 -6.50 -7.90 15.75
C LEU A 15 -5.29 -7.97 16.69
N GLU A 16 -4.47 -6.96 16.70
CA GLU A 16 -3.35 -6.82 17.62
C GLU A 16 -3.40 -5.46 18.31
N ILE A 17 -3.58 -5.44 19.63
CA ILE A 17 -3.56 -4.21 20.42
C ILE A 17 -2.10 -3.79 20.61
N LYS A 18 -1.77 -2.57 20.22
CA LYS A 18 -0.42 -1.99 20.36
C LYS A 18 -0.27 -1.17 21.63
N GLU A 19 -1.27 -0.37 21.93
CA GLU A 19 -1.28 0.51 23.10
C GLU A 19 -2.70 0.77 23.58
N MET A 20 -2.88 0.83 24.88
CA MET A 20 -4.12 1.28 25.51
C MET A 20 -3.77 2.27 26.61
N GLU A 21 -4.46 3.40 26.61
CA GLU A 21 -4.19 4.47 27.54
C GLU A 21 -5.49 5.18 27.95
N GLN A 22 -5.62 5.53 29.23
CA GLN A 22 -6.60 6.48 29.69
C GLN A 22 -5.95 7.86 29.74
N VAL A 23 -6.37 8.75 28.85
CA VAL A 23 -5.81 10.08 28.70
C VAL A 23 -6.68 11.09 29.42
N ALA A 24 -6.09 11.90 30.28
CA ALA A 24 -6.71 13.05 30.89
C ALA A 24 -5.96 14.32 30.42
N ILE A 25 -6.66 15.17 29.69
CA ILE A 25 -6.11 16.46 29.23
C ILE A 25 -6.70 17.55 30.09
N HIS A 26 -5.83 18.22 30.84
CA HIS A 26 -6.17 19.38 31.67
C HIS A 26 -5.48 20.61 31.08
N ASP A 27 -6.10 21.79 31.22
CA ASP A 27 -5.56 23.10 30.84
C ASP A 27 -5.07 23.19 29.39
N SER A 28 -5.85 23.75 28.51
CA SER A 28 -5.47 24.24 27.14
C SER A 28 -4.30 23.52 26.44
N ARG A 29 -3.87 22.36 26.94
CA ARG A 29 -2.81 21.57 26.31
C ARG A 29 -3.33 20.99 25.01
N LYS A 30 -2.59 21.27 23.94
CA LYS A 30 -2.80 20.66 22.63
C LYS A 30 -2.11 19.31 22.61
N TRP A 31 -2.80 18.28 22.12
CA TRP A 31 -2.09 17.12 21.59
C TRP A 31 -1.31 17.57 20.36
N GLU A 32 -0.01 17.35 20.39
CA GLU A 32 0.83 17.67 19.24
C GLU A 32 0.41 16.83 18.02
N LYS A 33 0.55 17.44 16.86
CA LYS A 33 0.24 16.81 15.58
C LYS A 33 1.06 15.51 15.42
N LYS A 34 0.39 14.35 15.44
CA LYS A 34 1.02 13.03 15.32
C LYS A 34 0.37 12.23 14.21
N GLU A 35 1.18 11.67 13.32
CA GLU A 35 0.72 10.71 12.31
C GLU A 35 0.58 9.32 12.94
N LEU A 36 -0.55 8.65 12.67
CA LEU A 36 -0.85 7.32 13.19
C LEU A 36 -0.13 6.23 12.38
N ILE A 37 0.66 5.43 13.07
CA ILE A 37 1.31 4.22 12.50
C ILE A 37 0.46 2.95 12.68
N SER A 38 -0.58 3.03 13.50
CA SER A 38 -1.59 1.99 13.77
C SER A 38 -2.99 2.60 13.71
N HIS A 39 -4.03 1.78 13.58
CA HIS A 39 -5.39 2.28 13.74
C HIS A 39 -5.60 2.75 15.17
N MET A 40 -6.49 3.73 15.35
CA MET A 40 -6.79 4.26 16.67
C MET A 40 -8.30 4.34 16.91
N LEU A 41 -8.72 3.88 18.08
CA LEU A 41 -10.06 4.10 18.62
C LEU A 41 -9.96 5.08 19.79
N LEU A 42 -10.71 6.17 19.71
CA LEU A 42 -10.89 7.13 20.79
C LEU A 42 -12.33 7.04 21.31
N PHE A 43 -12.49 6.99 22.62
CA PHE A 43 -13.80 7.06 23.29
C PHE A 43 -13.79 8.15 24.33
N VAL A 44 -14.64 9.16 24.15
CA VAL A 44 -14.74 10.30 25.09
C VAL A 44 -15.62 9.91 26.27
N VAL A 45 -15.04 9.92 27.47
CA VAL A 45 -15.72 9.59 28.74
C VAL A 45 -16.41 10.79 29.33
N LYS A 46 -15.67 11.93 29.41
CA LYS A 46 -16.11 13.15 30.06
C LYS A 46 -15.36 14.36 29.50
N GLY A 47 -15.99 15.51 29.52
CA GLY A 47 -15.38 16.78 29.09
C GLY A 47 -15.78 17.16 27.67
N LYS A 48 -15.21 18.25 27.17
CA LYS A 48 -15.43 18.78 25.83
C LYS A 48 -14.09 19.19 25.19
N GLY A 49 -13.96 19.02 23.90
CA GLY A 49 -12.77 19.39 23.15
C GLY A 49 -13.02 19.41 21.66
N LYS A 50 -11.95 19.63 20.90
CA LYS A 50 -11.95 19.55 19.44
C LYS A 50 -10.85 18.61 18.99
N LEU A 51 -11.19 17.75 18.03
CA LEU A 51 -10.27 16.87 17.34
C LEU A 51 -10.05 17.38 15.92
N TYR A 52 -8.84 17.73 15.61
CA TYR A 52 -8.41 18.12 14.27
C TYR A 52 -7.83 16.89 13.58
N MET A 53 -8.35 16.57 12.40
CA MET A 53 -7.92 15.43 11.61
C MET A 53 -7.33 15.91 10.28
N ASN A 54 -6.18 15.38 9.91
CA ASN A 54 -5.46 15.74 8.70
C ASN A 54 -5.14 17.26 8.64
N ASP A 55 -5.42 17.97 7.57
CA ASP A 55 -4.98 19.37 7.42
C ASP A 55 -5.83 20.45 8.13
N GLY A 56 -6.56 20.09 9.18
CA GLY A 56 -7.11 21.08 10.12
C GLY A 56 -8.33 21.88 9.67
N CYS A 57 -8.87 21.65 8.48
CA CYS A 57 -10.03 22.40 7.98
C CYS A 57 -11.37 22.00 8.61
N ASN A 58 -11.49 20.82 9.21
CA ASN A 58 -12.68 20.35 9.90
C ASN A 58 -12.32 19.83 11.29
N ALA A 59 -12.69 20.57 12.31
CA ALA A 59 -12.60 20.12 13.69
C ALA A 59 -13.87 19.35 14.07
N ALA A 60 -13.71 18.10 14.50
CA ALA A 60 -14.79 17.33 15.10
C ALA A 60 -14.90 17.65 16.59
N GLU A 61 -16.12 17.74 17.12
CA GLU A 61 -16.33 17.97 18.55
C GLU A 61 -16.13 16.69 19.34
N LEU A 62 -15.27 16.75 20.35
CA LEU A 62 -15.11 15.71 21.35
C LEU A 62 -16.16 15.88 22.45
N LEU A 63 -17.25 15.14 22.36
CA LEU A 63 -18.35 15.15 23.32
C LEU A 63 -18.43 13.82 24.09
N PRO A 64 -18.93 13.81 25.33
CA PRO A 64 -19.10 12.57 26.08
C PRO A 64 -19.89 11.50 25.30
N ASN A 65 -19.40 10.26 25.36
CA ASN A 65 -19.93 9.08 24.65
C ASN A 65 -19.77 9.12 23.12
N THR A 66 -18.95 10.00 22.56
CA THR A 66 -18.55 9.90 21.15
C THR A 66 -17.40 8.91 20.98
N VAL A 67 -17.43 8.19 19.87
CA VAL A 67 -16.40 7.25 19.43
C VAL A 67 -15.78 7.78 18.16
N PHE A 68 -14.47 7.78 18.08
CA PHE A 68 -13.74 8.03 16.84
C PHE A 68 -12.96 6.78 16.46
N LEU A 69 -13.06 6.36 15.22
CA LEU A 69 -12.27 5.28 14.66
C LEU A 69 -11.42 5.83 13.51
N LEU A 70 -10.12 5.78 13.68
CA LEU A 70 -9.16 6.50 12.83
C LEU A 70 -8.19 5.51 12.18
N PRO A 71 -8.05 5.54 10.85
CA PRO A 71 -7.15 4.63 10.14
C PRO A 71 -5.68 5.04 10.29
N VAL A 72 -4.80 4.11 9.98
CA VAL A 72 -3.36 4.36 9.79
C VAL A 72 -3.14 5.52 8.81
N GLY A 73 -2.13 6.36 9.07
CA GLY A 73 -1.82 7.52 8.24
C GLY A 73 -2.65 8.78 8.56
N SER A 74 -3.64 8.70 9.48
CA SER A 74 -4.34 9.89 9.95
C SER A 74 -3.40 10.77 10.77
N VAL A 75 -3.44 12.07 10.54
CA VAL A 75 -2.72 13.07 11.33
C VAL A 75 -3.69 13.71 12.30
N LEU A 76 -3.37 13.68 13.59
CA LEU A 76 -4.26 14.10 14.65
C LEU A 76 -3.66 15.21 15.50
N ALA A 77 -4.52 16.17 15.86
CA ALA A 77 -4.28 17.11 16.96
C ALA A 77 -5.57 17.27 17.75
N ALA A 78 -5.50 17.42 19.05
CA ALA A 78 -6.67 17.64 19.87
C ALA A 78 -6.48 18.81 20.82
N GLU A 79 -7.55 19.56 21.06
CA GLU A 79 -7.61 20.67 22.00
C GLU A 79 -8.71 20.42 23.03
N CYS A 80 -8.42 20.67 24.28
CA CYS A 80 -9.40 20.66 25.37
C CYS A 80 -10.04 22.04 25.55
N ALA A 81 -11.34 22.09 25.76
CA ALA A 81 -11.99 23.33 26.21
C ALA A 81 -11.59 23.62 27.66
N ALA A 82 -11.09 24.85 27.94
CA ALA A 82 -10.37 25.22 29.14
C ALA A 82 -11.12 24.99 30.50
N GLU A 83 -12.46 24.87 30.48
CA GLU A 83 -13.23 24.84 31.73
C GLU A 83 -13.55 23.45 32.29
N HIS A 84 -13.36 22.35 31.54
CA HIS A 84 -13.98 21.06 31.90
C HIS A 84 -13.06 19.84 31.89
N GLY A 85 -11.79 19.97 31.50
CA GLY A 85 -10.90 18.83 31.28
C GLY A 85 -11.48 17.80 30.30
N LEU A 86 -10.66 17.05 29.59
CA LEU A 86 -11.08 16.01 28.65
C LEU A 86 -10.54 14.67 29.13
N HIS A 87 -11.43 13.71 29.37
CA HIS A 87 -11.06 12.34 29.69
C HIS A 87 -11.50 11.41 28.56
N LEU A 88 -10.56 10.63 28.01
CA LEU A 88 -10.84 9.68 26.94
C LEU A 88 -10.02 8.40 27.10
N TYR A 89 -10.50 7.33 26.49
CA TYR A 89 -9.72 6.12 26.25
C TYR A 89 -9.16 6.15 24.83
N LYS A 90 -7.87 5.86 24.74
CA LYS A 90 -7.12 5.71 23.49
C LYS A 90 -6.70 4.27 23.35
N ILE A 91 -7.03 3.62 22.22
CA ILE A 91 -6.66 2.25 21.91
C ILE A 91 -6.02 2.26 20.53
N GLU A 92 -4.73 1.96 20.46
CA GLU A 92 -4.00 1.76 19.19
C GLU A 92 -3.94 0.27 18.87
N PHE A 93 -4.28 -0.10 17.64
CA PHE A 93 -4.35 -1.50 17.22
C PHE A 93 -4.06 -1.68 15.74
N ASP A 94 -3.58 -2.86 15.38
CA ASP A 94 -3.38 -3.28 14.01
C ASP A 94 -4.38 -4.37 13.63
N ILE A 95 -4.77 -4.36 12.35
CA ILE A 95 -5.60 -5.38 11.74
C ILE A 95 -4.73 -6.13 10.72
N TYR A 96 -4.78 -7.45 10.74
CA TYR A 96 -4.10 -8.30 9.78
C TYR A 96 -5.11 -9.18 9.06
N ARG A 97 -5.10 -9.16 7.74
CA ARG A 97 -5.95 -10.00 6.90
C ARG A 97 -5.19 -11.25 6.48
N ALA A 98 -5.83 -12.41 6.60
CA ALA A 98 -5.26 -13.65 6.08
C ALA A 98 -5.19 -13.59 4.55
N MET A 99 -4.00 -13.82 4.01
CA MET A 99 -3.76 -14.04 2.58
C MET A 99 -3.96 -15.50 2.22
N GLU A 100 -4.25 -15.82 0.94
CA GLU A 100 -4.50 -17.19 0.49
C GLU A 100 -3.35 -18.15 0.82
N TRP A 101 -3.70 -19.42 1.04
CA TRP A 101 -2.83 -20.50 1.45
C TRP A 101 -1.75 -20.81 0.41
N SER A 102 -0.50 -20.80 0.83
CA SER A 102 0.59 -21.52 0.20
C SER A 102 1.27 -22.40 1.25
N ASP A 103 1.33 -23.72 0.98
CA ASP A 103 2.09 -24.72 1.73
C ASP A 103 2.12 -24.62 3.27
N LYS A 104 1.01 -24.98 3.93
CA LYS A 104 0.92 -25.16 5.39
C LYS A 104 1.18 -23.93 6.28
N ARG A 105 1.32 -22.73 5.73
CA ARG A 105 1.51 -21.49 6.52
C ARG A 105 0.45 -20.44 6.15
N ARG A 106 -0.19 -19.85 7.16
CA ARG A 106 -1.03 -18.65 6.98
C ARG A 106 -0.13 -17.42 6.97
N VAL A 107 -0.15 -16.66 5.90
CA VAL A 107 0.49 -15.35 5.81
C VAL A 107 -0.58 -14.29 6.10
N TYR A 108 -0.26 -13.37 6.99
CA TYR A 108 -1.13 -12.25 7.32
C TYR A 108 -0.49 -10.96 6.82
N GLU A 109 -1.26 -10.12 6.16
CA GLU A 109 -0.84 -8.80 5.73
C GLU A 109 -1.57 -7.72 6.55
N LYS A 110 -0.83 -6.66 6.96
CA LYS A 110 -1.41 -5.56 7.72
C LYS A 110 -2.41 -4.82 6.85
N GLU A 111 -3.67 -4.75 7.32
CA GLU A 111 -4.73 -3.97 6.70
C GLU A 111 -4.59 -2.51 7.12
N LEU A 112 -4.49 -1.62 6.16
CA LEU A 112 -4.32 -0.19 6.40
C LEU A 112 -5.64 0.60 6.33
N THR A 113 -6.71 -0.06 5.86
CA THR A 113 -8.03 0.53 5.70
C THR A 113 -9.00 0.01 6.76
N LEU A 114 -9.94 0.86 7.15
CA LEU A 114 -11.05 0.51 8.03
C LEU A 114 -12.36 0.54 7.24
N PRO A 115 -13.30 -0.40 7.48
CA PRO A 115 -14.62 -0.34 6.85
C PRO A 115 -15.38 0.93 7.20
N VAL A 116 -14.98 1.54 8.32
CA VAL A 116 -15.59 2.71 8.92
C VAL A 116 -14.53 3.59 9.52
N SER A 117 -14.57 4.90 9.32
CA SER A 117 -13.65 5.85 9.93
C SER A 117 -14.33 7.19 10.26
N GLY A 118 -13.72 7.95 11.16
CA GLY A 118 -14.22 9.23 11.62
C GLY A 118 -15.08 9.15 12.90
N GLU A 119 -15.92 10.16 13.12
CA GLU A 119 -16.87 10.18 14.26
C GLU A 119 -17.96 9.13 14.07
N ILE A 120 -18.17 8.32 15.10
CA ILE A 120 -19.17 7.25 15.10
C ILE A 120 -20.14 7.48 16.27
N ARG A 121 -21.39 7.72 15.94
CA ARG A 121 -22.47 7.80 16.94
C ARG A 121 -23.03 6.41 17.16
N VAL A 122 -22.85 5.86 18.34
CA VAL A 122 -23.28 4.52 18.70
C VAL A 122 -24.56 4.57 19.50
N GLU A 123 -25.59 3.80 19.09
CA GLU A 123 -26.86 3.72 19.82
C GLU A 123 -26.70 2.99 21.15
N GLN A 124 -25.86 1.96 21.19
CA GLN A 124 -25.60 1.14 22.39
C GLN A 124 -24.41 1.69 23.20
N GLN A 125 -24.40 2.97 23.53
CA GLN A 125 -23.30 3.64 24.24
C GLN A 125 -22.91 2.96 25.56
N HIS A 126 -23.90 2.43 26.31
CA HIS A 126 -23.66 1.70 27.56
C HIS A 126 -22.89 0.39 27.35
N ARG A 127 -23.14 -0.31 26.23
CA ARG A 127 -22.45 -1.57 25.89
C ARG A 127 -20.98 -1.29 25.54
N ILE A 128 -20.71 -0.31 24.68
CA ILE A 128 -19.35 0.11 24.35
C ILE A 128 -18.60 0.58 25.61
N ARG A 129 -19.23 1.42 26.41
CA ARG A 129 -18.62 1.90 27.65
C ARG A 129 -18.25 0.76 28.62
N ARG A 130 -19.11 -0.26 28.70
CA ARG A 130 -18.84 -1.47 29.49
C ARG A 130 -17.66 -2.27 28.91
N LEU A 131 -17.64 -2.50 27.61
CA LEU A 131 -16.57 -3.26 26.92
C LEU A 131 -15.22 -2.54 27.04
N ILE A 132 -15.19 -1.21 26.84
CA ILE A 132 -13.96 -0.42 27.00
C ILE A 132 -13.47 -0.45 28.45
N ARG A 133 -14.37 -0.37 29.43
CA ARG A 133 -13.99 -0.52 30.84
C ARG A 133 -13.42 -1.89 31.16
N LEU A 134 -14.00 -2.97 30.60
CA LEU A 134 -13.46 -4.32 30.77
C LEU A 134 -12.08 -4.44 30.12
N LEU A 135 -11.92 -3.85 28.92
CA LEU A 135 -10.66 -3.82 28.21
C LEU A 135 -9.55 -3.08 28.99
N CYS A 136 -9.89 -1.99 29.67
CA CYS A 136 -8.93 -1.11 30.35
C CYS A 136 -8.82 -1.33 31.86
N LYS A 137 -9.62 -2.23 32.47
CA LYS A 137 -9.72 -2.37 33.92
C LYS A 137 -8.49 -3.01 34.58
N ASP A 138 -7.76 -3.86 33.85
CA ASP A 138 -6.70 -4.68 34.39
C ASP A 138 -5.27 -4.18 34.06
N SER A 139 -5.14 -3.00 33.42
CA SER A 139 -3.80 -2.46 33.15
C SER A 139 -3.78 -0.95 32.96
N PRO A 140 -3.02 -0.21 33.76
CA PRO A 140 -2.85 1.24 33.60
C PRO A 140 -1.98 1.64 32.40
N SER A 141 -1.20 0.75 31.83
CA SER A 141 -0.48 0.94 30.55
C SER A 141 0.05 -0.38 30.03
N ILE A 142 -0.50 -0.88 28.93
CA ILE A 142 0.01 -2.07 28.24
C ILE A 142 0.78 -1.61 27.01
N THR A 143 2.10 -1.77 27.05
CA THR A 143 2.98 -1.62 25.90
C THR A 143 3.37 -3.03 25.42
N ARG A 144 2.87 -3.42 24.23
CA ARG A 144 3.19 -4.65 23.48
C ARG A 144 2.80 -5.99 24.13
N MET A 145 1.66 -6.56 23.73
CA MET A 145 1.38 -8.00 23.91
C MET A 145 0.79 -8.60 22.62
N ALA A 146 1.57 -9.45 21.96
CA ALA A 146 1.17 -10.19 20.75
C ALA A 146 0.05 -11.25 20.98
N HIS A 147 -0.25 -11.62 22.23
CA HIS A 147 -1.33 -12.54 22.63
C HIS A 147 -2.02 -12.01 23.89
N SER A 148 -2.77 -10.91 23.72
CA SER A 148 -3.53 -10.34 24.83
C SER A 148 -4.86 -11.08 25.02
N PRO A 149 -5.25 -11.46 26.25
CA PRO A 149 -6.58 -11.99 26.57
C PRO A 149 -7.71 -10.97 26.26
N TYR A 150 -7.36 -9.76 25.89
CA TYR A 150 -8.28 -8.65 25.58
C TYR A 150 -8.69 -8.55 24.11
N GLN A 151 -8.11 -9.33 23.20
CA GLN A 151 -8.50 -9.36 21.78
C GLN A 151 -10.01 -9.60 21.56
N PRO A 152 -10.69 -10.50 22.30
CA PRO A 152 -12.13 -10.69 22.15
C PRO A 152 -12.93 -9.42 22.44
N HIS A 153 -12.52 -8.62 23.43
CA HIS A 153 -13.23 -7.39 23.80
C HIS A 153 -13.08 -6.28 22.75
N LEU A 154 -11.89 -6.15 22.13
CA LEU A 154 -11.71 -5.24 21.00
C LEU A 154 -12.54 -5.69 19.79
N HIS A 155 -12.59 -7.00 19.52
CA HIS A 155 -13.41 -7.57 18.48
C HIS A 155 -14.91 -7.25 18.71
N ASP A 156 -15.38 -7.41 19.95
CA ASP A 156 -16.76 -7.09 20.32
C ASP A 156 -17.07 -5.59 20.18
N ILE A 157 -16.12 -4.70 20.56
CA ILE A 157 -16.26 -3.25 20.37
C ILE A 157 -16.39 -2.91 18.90
N LEU A 158 -15.49 -3.44 18.05
CA LEU A 158 -15.52 -3.19 16.62
C LEU A 158 -16.78 -3.78 15.97
N SER A 159 -17.24 -4.96 16.41
CA SER A 159 -18.50 -5.55 15.96
C SER A 159 -19.68 -4.62 16.25
N VAL A 160 -19.79 -4.10 17.48
CA VAL A 160 -20.84 -3.15 17.86
C VAL A 160 -20.76 -1.87 17.05
N ILE A 161 -19.55 -1.36 16.79
CA ILE A 161 -19.32 -0.17 15.96
C ILE A 161 -19.78 -0.43 14.52
N PHE A 162 -19.43 -1.57 13.95
CA PHE A 162 -19.76 -1.92 12.57
C PHE A 162 -21.24 -2.27 12.39
N GLU A 163 -21.88 -2.96 13.36
CA GLU A 163 -23.31 -3.26 13.37
C GLU A 163 -24.20 -2.00 13.43
N ASN A 164 -23.84 -1.03 14.28
CA ASN A 164 -24.64 0.19 14.45
C ASN A 164 -24.61 1.12 13.22
N ARG A 165 -23.66 0.96 12.33
CA ARG A 165 -23.59 1.76 11.11
C ARG A 165 -24.47 1.23 9.98
N THR A 166 -24.90 -0.01 10.05
CA THR A 166 -25.90 -0.56 9.10
C THR A 166 -27.21 0.23 9.14
N SER A 167 -27.52 0.91 10.26
CA SER A 167 -28.74 1.73 10.40
C SER A 167 -28.57 3.22 10.10
N ARG A 168 -27.34 3.78 9.97
CA ARG A 168 -27.11 5.23 9.79
C ARG A 168 -26.15 5.66 8.66
N ILE A 169 -25.67 4.75 7.81
CA ILE A 169 -25.05 5.10 6.51
C ILE A 169 -26.07 5.79 5.57
N LEU A 170 -27.26 6.00 6.06
CA LEU A 170 -28.41 6.56 5.34
C LEU A 170 -28.33 8.07 5.05
N ASP A 171 -27.30 8.81 5.48
CA ASP A 171 -27.29 10.27 5.36
C ASP A 171 -26.44 10.85 4.22
N SER A 172 -25.68 10.05 3.45
CA SER A 172 -25.21 10.50 2.16
C SER A 172 -25.48 9.43 1.08
N THR A 173 -26.33 9.77 0.12
CA THR A 173 -26.65 8.98 -1.08
C THR A 173 -25.39 8.49 -1.81
N ASP A 174 -24.30 9.20 -1.71
CA ASP A 174 -23.02 8.85 -2.33
C ASP A 174 -22.33 7.65 -1.63
N ASN A 175 -22.37 7.58 -0.32
CA ASN A 175 -21.80 6.44 0.43
C ASN A 175 -22.56 5.14 0.17
N LEU A 176 -23.89 5.22 0.00
CA LEU A 176 -24.72 4.06 -0.33
C LEU A 176 -24.40 3.52 -1.73
N LEU A 177 -24.20 4.41 -2.70
CA LEU A 177 -23.75 4.02 -4.03
C LEU A 177 -22.36 3.36 -3.99
N ASP A 178 -21.43 3.89 -3.18
CA ASP A 178 -20.10 3.31 -3.03
C ASP A 178 -20.15 1.89 -2.46
N CYS A 179 -20.98 1.64 -1.45
CA CYS A 179 -21.20 0.28 -0.93
C CYS A 179 -21.72 -0.68 -2.02
N THR A 180 -22.64 -0.24 -2.89
CA THR A 180 -23.12 -1.09 -3.98
C THR A 180 -22.07 -1.32 -5.07
N ILE A 181 -21.22 -0.34 -5.34
CA ILE A 181 -20.08 -0.46 -6.26
C ILE A 181 -19.08 -1.49 -5.71
N GLU A 182 -18.70 -1.38 -4.44
CA GLU A 182 -17.81 -2.34 -3.79
C GLU A 182 -18.42 -3.77 -3.80
N TYR A 183 -19.70 -3.89 -3.51
CA TYR A 183 -20.40 -5.17 -3.61
C TYR A 183 -20.32 -5.77 -5.02
N MET A 184 -20.59 -4.96 -6.06
CA MET A 184 -20.46 -5.41 -7.45
C MET A 184 -19.04 -5.84 -7.80
N GLN A 185 -18.02 -5.12 -7.33
CA GLN A 185 -16.61 -5.45 -7.56
C GLN A 185 -16.17 -6.74 -6.88
N GLN A 186 -16.71 -7.04 -5.70
CA GLN A 186 -16.38 -8.27 -4.96
C GLN A 186 -17.17 -9.48 -5.44
N ALA A 187 -18.42 -9.30 -5.86
CA ALA A 187 -19.37 -10.36 -6.17
C ALA A 187 -19.76 -10.45 -7.66
N PHE A 188 -19.01 -9.81 -8.57
CA PHE A 188 -19.35 -9.68 -9.99
C PHE A 188 -19.69 -11.00 -10.69
N SER A 189 -19.09 -12.12 -10.26
CA SER A 189 -19.34 -13.46 -10.84
C SER A 189 -20.70 -14.04 -10.44
N THR A 190 -21.34 -13.49 -9.40
CA THR A 190 -22.64 -13.98 -8.91
C THR A 190 -23.82 -13.34 -9.65
N ASN A 191 -25.04 -13.85 -9.40
CA ASN A 191 -26.25 -13.25 -9.96
C ASN A 191 -26.62 -11.97 -9.20
N ILE A 192 -26.23 -10.83 -9.73
CA ILE A 192 -26.54 -9.48 -9.21
C ILE A 192 -27.65 -8.88 -10.04
N THR A 193 -28.77 -8.56 -9.40
CA THR A 193 -29.92 -7.90 -10.02
C THR A 193 -30.03 -6.44 -9.59
N LEU A 194 -30.65 -5.61 -10.43
CA LEU A 194 -30.91 -4.20 -10.10
C LEU A 194 -31.71 -4.07 -8.79
N ALA A 195 -32.70 -4.94 -8.59
CA ALA A 195 -33.51 -4.96 -7.37
C ALA A 195 -32.64 -5.20 -6.13
N LYS A 196 -31.70 -6.16 -6.20
CA LYS A 196 -30.76 -6.45 -5.08
C LYS A 196 -29.84 -5.27 -4.76
N LEU A 197 -29.35 -4.57 -5.79
CA LEU A 197 -28.50 -3.39 -5.59
C LEU A 197 -29.29 -2.23 -4.98
N ALA A 198 -30.52 -2.01 -5.46
CA ALA A 198 -31.39 -0.98 -4.92
C ALA A 198 -31.80 -1.26 -3.46
N ASP A 199 -32.07 -2.51 -3.14
CA ASP A 199 -32.36 -2.96 -1.75
C ASP A 199 -31.16 -2.75 -0.82
N LEU A 200 -29.95 -3.08 -1.29
CA LEU A 200 -28.71 -2.80 -0.56
C LEU A 200 -28.51 -1.29 -0.29
N ALA A 201 -28.91 -0.44 -1.24
CA ALA A 201 -28.85 1.00 -1.10
C ALA A 201 -30.05 1.60 -0.33
N GLY A 202 -31.04 0.78 0.07
CA GLY A 202 -32.27 1.27 0.70
C GLY A 202 -33.12 2.15 -0.22
N MET A 203 -33.05 1.96 -1.54
CA MET A 203 -33.69 2.79 -2.57
C MET A 203 -34.64 1.98 -3.44
N ASN A 204 -35.59 2.65 -4.11
CA ASN A 204 -36.31 1.98 -5.19
C ASN A 204 -35.41 1.82 -6.43
N PRO A 205 -35.60 0.76 -7.25
CA PRO A 205 -34.73 0.44 -8.37
C PRO A 205 -34.57 1.58 -9.41
N SER A 206 -35.64 2.34 -9.67
CA SER A 206 -35.61 3.44 -10.65
C SER A 206 -34.72 4.60 -10.17
N TYR A 207 -34.91 5.01 -8.92
CA TYR A 207 -34.13 6.09 -8.30
C TYR A 207 -32.66 5.69 -8.16
N TYR A 208 -32.38 4.45 -7.69
CA TYR A 208 -31.02 3.90 -7.62
C TYR A 208 -30.34 3.94 -9.00
N SER A 209 -31.02 3.46 -10.05
CA SER A 209 -30.46 3.43 -11.41
C SER A 209 -30.12 4.84 -11.93
N GLN A 210 -30.95 5.84 -11.65
CA GLN A 210 -30.69 7.23 -12.03
C GLN A 210 -29.49 7.82 -11.30
N LEU A 211 -29.40 7.62 -9.98
CA LEU A 211 -28.28 8.08 -9.17
C LEU A 211 -26.98 7.44 -9.60
N PHE A 212 -26.99 6.11 -9.76
CA PHE A 212 -25.84 5.36 -10.22
C PHE A 212 -25.33 5.84 -11.59
N LYS A 213 -26.25 6.04 -12.55
CA LYS A 213 -25.91 6.56 -13.88
C LYS A 213 -25.35 7.98 -13.81
N ARG A 214 -25.86 8.82 -12.93
CA ARG A 214 -25.32 10.18 -12.71
C ARG A 214 -23.89 10.14 -12.20
N LYS A 215 -23.58 9.25 -11.21
CA LYS A 215 -22.25 9.10 -10.60
C LYS A 215 -21.28 8.40 -11.55
N MET A 216 -21.64 7.22 -12.07
CA MET A 216 -20.73 6.36 -12.84
C MET A 216 -20.76 6.60 -14.35
N LYS A 217 -21.68 7.46 -14.85
CA LYS A 217 -21.93 7.74 -16.28
C LYS A 217 -22.40 6.50 -17.09
N LYS A 218 -22.76 5.41 -16.42
CA LYS A 218 -23.24 4.12 -16.95
C LYS A 218 -24.35 3.58 -16.05
N SER A 219 -25.21 2.73 -16.61
CA SER A 219 -26.18 1.97 -15.79
C SER A 219 -25.48 0.92 -14.91
N PRO A 220 -26.10 0.46 -13.80
CA PRO A 220 -25.55 -0.61 -12.98
C PRO A 220 -25.27 -1.90 -13.76
N THR A 221 -26.13 -2.23 -14.74
CA THR A 221 -25.95 -3.41 -15.60
C THR A 221 -24.78 -3.28 -16.55
N GLU A 222 -24.58 -2.12 -17.15
CA GLU A 222 -23.40 -1.82 -17.98
C GLU A 222 -22.12 -1.90 -17.15
N TYR A 223 -22.12 -1.29 -15.97
CA TYR A 223 -20.99 -1.33 -15.05
C TYR A 223 -20.61 -2.77 -14.66
N LEU A 224 -21.58 -3.59 -14.27
CA LEU A 224 -21.36 -5.02 -13.96
C LEU A 224 -20.83 -5.81 -15.15
N THR A 225 -21.36 -5.49 -16.36
CA THR A 225 -20.87 -6.11 -17.59
C THR A 225 -19.41 -5.75 -17.85
N ASP A 226 -19.05 -4.48 -17.68
CA ASP A 226 -17.67 -4.03 -17.87
C ASP A 226 -16.70 -4.69 -16.87
N LEU A 227 -17.09 -4.80 -15.60
CA LEU A 227 -16.31 -5.54 -14.59
C LEU A 227 -16.05 -6.99 -15.02
N ARG A 228 -17.10 -7.71 -15.47
CA ARG A 228 -16.99 -9.09 -15.94
C ARG A 228 -16.08 -9.21 -17.16
N MET A 229 -16.25 -8.30 -18.13
CA MET A 229 -15.44 -8.31 -19.35
C MET A 229 -13.98 -7.97 -19.07
N ASN A 230 -13.72 -7.04 -18.14
CA ASN A 230 -12.36 -6.70 -17.77
C ASN A 230 -11.67 -7.83 -16.99
N GLN A 231 -12.40 -8.52 -16.13
CA GLN A 231 -11.88 -9.72 -15.49
C GLN A 231 -11.60 -10.86 -16.49
N ALA A 232 -12.49 -11.04 -17.47
CA ALA A 232 -12.26 -11.99 -18.56
C ALA A 232 -11.03 -11.63 -19.39
N LYS A 233 -10.83 -10.35 -19.74
CA LYS A 233 -9.63 -9.88 -20.44
C LYS A 233 -8.36 -10.21 -19.65
N GLN A 234 -8.37 -10.01 -18.33
CA GLN A 234 -7.23 -10.33 -17.47
C GLN A 234 -6.89 -11.82 -17.51
N GLN A 235 -7.90 -12.70 -17.43
CA GLN A 235 -7.68 -14.15 -17.51
C GLN A 235 -7.22 -14.61 -18.91
N LEU A 236 -7.74 -13.98 -19.98
CA LEU A 236 -7.35 -14.28 -21.36
C LEU A 236 -5.89 -13.90 -21.70
N LEU A 237 -5.27 -13.03 -20.91
CA LEU A 237 -3.84 -12.69 -21.04
C LEU A 237 -2.93 -13.76 -20.40
N GLN A 238 -3.49 -14.74 -19.69
CA GLN A 238 -2.75 -15.86 -19.12
C GLN A 238 -2.74 -17.06 -20.06
N PRO A 239 -1.64 -17.83 -20.16
CA PRO A 239 -1.46 -18.83 -21.22
C PRO A 239 -2.39 -20.05 -21.15
N SER A 240 -3.16 -20.29 -20.08
CA SER A 240 -3.77 -21.59 -19.78
C SER A 240 -5.30 -21.62 -19.64
N GLY A 241 -6.01 -20.55 -19.93
CA GLY A 241 -7.46 -20.49 -19.70
C GLY A 241 -8.30 -21.05 -20.86
N LYS A 242 -9.15 -22.06 -20.61
CA LYS A 242 -10.21 -22.43 -21.56
C LYS A 242 -11.32 -21.37 -21.51
N ILE A 243 -11.82 -20.94 -22.65
CA ILE A 243 -12.87 -19.89 -22.76
C ILE A 243 -14.10 -20.25 -21.93
N ARG A 244 -14.47 -21.52 -21.89
CA ARG A 244 -15.59 -22.03 -21.08
C ARG A 244 -15.40 -21.79 -19.57
N ASP A 245 -14.18 -22.03 -19.06
CA ASP A 245 -13.88 -21.85 -17.65
C ASP A 245 -13.87 -20.36 -17.30
N ILE A 246 -13.23 -19.54 -18.14
CA ILE A 246 -13.23 -18.10 -18.02
C ILE A 246 -14.66 -17.53 -18.01
N ALA A 247 -15.52 -17.99 -18.94
CA ALA A 247 -16.93 -17.57 -18.97
C ALA A 247 -17.63 -17.83 -17.63
N ARG A 248 -17.45 -19.04 -17.07
CA ARG A 248 -18.04 -19.43 -15.78
C ARG A 248 -17.50 -18.56 -14.63
N ASP A 249 -16.19 -18.37 -14.57
CA ASP A 249 -15.53 -17.63 -13.50
C ASP A 249 -15.93 -16.15 -13.47
N VAL A 250 -16.29 -15.58 -14.63
CA VAL A 250 -16.81 -14.21 -14.70
C VAL A 250 -18.33 -14.11 -14.66
N GLY A 251 -19.03 -15.22 -14.33
CA GLY A 251 -20.46 -15.24 -14.05
C GLY A 251 -21.36 -15.45 -15.28
N TYR A 252 -20.86 -16.06 -16.35
CA TYR A 252 -21.66 -16.48 -17.50
C TYR A 252 -21.83 -18.01 -17.54
N LYS A 253 -23.08 -18.46 -17.63
CA LYS A 253 -23.40 -19.89 -17.71
C LYS A 253 -23.14 -20.49 -19.09
N ASP A 254 -23.26 -19.67 -20.14
CA ASP A 254 -23.15 -20.07 -21.54
C ASP A 254 -21.93 -19.43 -22.18
N GLU A 255 -21.04 -20.27 -22.74
CA GLU A 255 -19.79 -19.85 -23.37
C GLU A 255 -20.03 -19.08 -24.68
N PHE A 256 -21.06 -19.45 -25.44
CA PHE A 256 -21.35 -18.79 -26.70
C PHE A 256 -21.96 -17.39 -26.48
N TYR A 257 -22.83 -17.27 -25.47
CA TYR A 257 -23.35 -15.98 -25.05
C TYR A 257 -22.22 -15.08 -24.54
N PHE A 258 -21.35 -15.62 -23.69
CA PHE A 258 -20.14 -14.89 -23.24
C PHE A 258 -19.30 -14.42 -24.41
N SER A 259 -18.97 -15.29 -25.38
CA SER A 259 -18.13 -14.94 -26.52
C SER A 259 -18.73 -13.85 -27.39
N ARG A 260 -20.04 -13.88 -27.62
CA ARG A 260 -20.77 -12.81 -28.33
C ARG A 260 -20.73 -11.48 -27.54
N ARG A 261 -20.96 -11.55 -26.24
CA ARG A 261 -20.93 -10.38 -25.36
C ARG A 261 -19.53 -9.78 -25.28
N PHE A 262 -18.50 -10.64 -25.13
CA PHE A 262 -17.11 -10.22 -25.12
C PHE A 262 -16.73 -9.50 -26.43
N LYS A 263 -17.08 -10.08 -27.59
CA LYS A 263 -16.85 -9.45 -28.91
C LYS A 263 -17.57 -8.11 -29.03
N ALA A 264 -18.79 -7.99 -28.54
CA ALA A 264 -19.53 -6.73 -28.56
C ALA A 264 -18.85 -5.64 -27.70
N CYS A 265 -18.24 -6.00 -26.57
CA CYS A 265 -17.57 -5.06 -25.68
C CYS A 265 -16.11 -4.76 -26.10
N SER A 266 -15.36 -5.75 -26.62
CA SER A 266 -13.93 -5.62 -26.94
C SER A 266 -13.63 -5.41 -28.42
N GLY A 267 -14.63 -5.54 -29.28
CA GLY A 267 -14.48 -5.49 -30.74
C GLY A 267 -13.99 -6.78 -31.39
N ILE A 268 -13.37 -7.69 -30.65
CA ILE A 268 -12.78 -8.94 -31.14
C ILE A 268 -13.18 -10.14 -30.28
N ALA A 269 -13.17 -11.34 -30.88
CA ALA A 269 -13.51 -12.56 -30.16
C ALA A 269 -12.48 -12.89 -29.06
N PRO A 270 -12.85 -13.63 -27.98
CA PRO A 270 -11.91 -14.02 -26.92
C PRO A 270 -10.65 -14.72 -27.45
N THR A 271 -10.78 -15.66 -28.40
CA THR A 271 -9.65 -16.35 -29.05
C THR A 271 -8.71 -15.40 -29.80
N ALA A 272 -9.23 -14.36 -30.44
CA ALA A 272 -8.43 -13.34 -31.10
C ALA A 272 -7.78 -12.39 -30.08
N TYR A 273 -8.44 -12.13 -28.93
CA TYR A 273 -7.89 -11.32 -27.85
C TYR A 273 -6.66 -11.99 -27.21
N MET A 274 -6.67 -13.32 -27.00
CA MET A 274 -5.50 -14.10 -26.54
C MET A 274 -4.28 -13.96 -27.43
N LYS A 275 -4.48 -13.70 -28.73
CA LYS A 275 -3.42 -13.57 -29.75
C LYS A 275 -3.04 -12.11 -30.04
N LYS A 276 -3.62 -11.16 -29.31
CA LYS A 276 -3.40 -9.73 -29.52
C LYS A 276 -1.95 -9.36 -29.20
N ARG A 277 -1.19 -8.90 -30.22
CA ARG A 277 0.24 -8.55 -30.07
C ARG A 277 0.47 -7.09 -29.64
N HIS A 278 -0.46 -6.20 -29.95
CA HIS A 278 -0.37 -4.78 -29.58
C HIS A 278 -1.38 -4.47 -28.50
N ILE A 279 -0.91 -4.28 -27.29
CA ILE A 279 -1.70 -4.00 -26.11
C ILE A 279 -1.46 -2.55 -25.72
N HIS A 280 -2.54 -1.76 -25.64
CA HIS A 280 -2.50 -0.39 -25.16
C HIS A 280 -2.48 -0.41 -23.62
N ILE A 281 -1.33 -0.15 -23.03
CA ILE A 281 -1.07 -0.26 -21.61
C ILE A 281 -1.04 1.13 -20.97
N VAL A 282 -1.75 1.29 -19.86
CA VAL A 282 -1.55 2.39 -18.92
C VAL A 282 -0.70 1.90 -17.76
N SER A 283 0.39 2.58 -17.48
CA SER A 283 1.25 2.28 -16.33
C SER A 283 1.06 3.33 -15.24
N LEU A 284 0.72 2.86 -14.03
CA LEU A 284 0.57 3.70 -12.83
C LEU A 284 1.80 3.66 -11.92
N SER A 285 2.84 2.93 -12.32
CA SER A 285 4.05 2.75 -11.52
C SER A 285 5.28 3.12 -12.34
N GLN A 286 6.00 4.14 -11.91
CA GLN A 286 7.21 4.59 -12.60
C GLN A 286 8.24 3.47 -12.82
N PRO A 287 8.56 2.58 -11.84
CA PRO A 287 9.43 1.43 -12.09
C PRO A 287 8.92 0.51 -13.20
N TYR A 288 7.62 0.21 -13.24
CA TYR A 288 7.06 -0.66 -14.29
C TYR A 288 7.01 0.02 -15.66
N THR A 289 6.81 1.34 -15.67
CA THR A 289 6.94 2.16 -16.88
C THR A 289 8.33 1.98 -17.49
N ASP A 290 9.37 2.01 -16.67
CA ASP A 290 10.75 1.84 -17.11
C ASP A 290 11.04 0.41 -17.64
N HIS A 291 10.46 -0.62 -17.00
CA HIS A 291 10.51 -1.98 -17.54
C HIS A 291 9.88 -2.07 -18.94
N LEU A 292 8.70 -1.46 -19.13
CA LEU A 292 8.02 -1.44 -20.42
C LEU A 292 8.87 -0.74 -21.49
N PHE A 293 9.45 0.42 -21.17
CA PHE A 293 10.35 1.11 -22.09
C PHE A 293 11.60 0.28 -22.44
N THR A 294 12.17 -0.39 -21.45
CA THR A 294 13.32 -1.28 -21.66
C THR A 294 12.97 -2.46 -22.59
N LEU A 295 11.74 -2.96 -22.52
CA LEU A 295 11.20 -3.99 -23.40
C LEU A 295 10.75 -3.47 -24.79
N GLY A 296 10.94 -2.17 -25.07
CA GLY A 296 10.50 -1.55 -26.33
C GLY A 296 9.01 -1.28 -26.42
N VAL A 297 8.28 -1.31 -25.30
CA VAL A 297 6.85 -1.00 -25.22
C VAL A 297 6.66 0.42 -24.70
N LYS A 298 5.82 1.20 -25.38
CA LYS A 298 5.49 2.58 -24.97
C LYS A 298 4.14 2.60 -24.27
N PRO A 299 4.09 2.62 -22.93
CA PRO A 299 2.82 2.76 -22.21
C PRO A 299 2.32 4.20 -22.23
N PHE A 300 1.01 4.37 -22.03
CA PHE A 300 0.49 5.63 -21.55
C PHE A 300 0.77 5.75 -20.04
N VAL A 301 1.41 6.82 -19.63
CA VAL A 301 1.87 6.98 -18.25
C VAL A 301 0.91 7.92 -17.50
N LEU A 302 0.34 7.42 -16.41
CA LEU A 302 -0.34 8.24 -15.42
C LEU A 302 0.53 8.25 -14.16
N HIS A 303 1.05 9.42 -13.81
CA HIS A 303 1.76 9.58 -12.55
C HIS A 303 0.74 9.67 -11.42
N ILE A 304 0.75 8.65 -10.56
CA ILE A 304 0.13 8.78 -9.24
C ILE A 304 1.11 9.59 -8.42
N ASP A 305 0.68 10.77 -8.01
CA ASP A 305 1.48 11.65 -7.18
C ASP A 305 1.85 10.92 -5.88
N LYS A 306 3.13 10.94 -5.51
CA LYS A 306 3.62 10.32 -4.27
C LYS A 306 2.96 10.94 -3.02
N GLU A 307 2.47 12.16 -3.16
CA GLU A 307 1.75 12.89 -2.11
C GLU A 307 0.25 12.58 -2.06
N ALA A 308 -0.26 11.82 -3.02
CA ALA A 308 -1.69 11.47 -3.09
C ALA A 308 -2.26 10.88 -1.78
N PRO A 309 -1.55 10.02 -1.03
CA PRO A 309 -2.03 9.53 0.27
C PRO A 309 -2.11 10.61 1.36
N MET A 310 -1.44 11.75 1.19
CA MET A 310 -1.40 12.87 2.14
C MET A 310 -2.42 13.97 1.79
N MET A 311 -3.10 13.85 0.65
CA MET A 311 -4.11 14.82 0.23
C MET A 311 -5.40 14.63 1.02
N SER A 312 -6.14 15.73 1.27
CA SER A 312 -7.49 15.65 1.83
C SER A 312 -8.42 14.85 0.90
N MET A 313 -9.39 14.11 1.46
CA MET A 313 -10.30 13.25 0.69
C MET A 313 -10.95 13.95 -0.53
N PRO A 314 -11.47 15.20 -0.44
CA PRO A 314 -12.04 15.87 -1.61
C PRO A 314 -11.03 16.20 -2.72
N VAL A 315 -9.76 16.43 -2.39
CA VAL A 315 -8.69 16.67 -3.37
C VAL A 315 -8.30 15.36 -4.02
N TYR A 316 -8.21 14.31 -3.21
CA TYR A 316 -7.91 12.96 -3.62
C TYR A 316 -8.97 12.41 -4.60
N ASP A 317 -10.25 12.54 -4.28
CA ASP A 317 -11.35 12.09 -5.15
C ASP A 317 -11.38 12.86 -6.49
N ARG A 318 -11.17 14.18 -6.48
CA ARG A 318 -11.06 14.99 -7.72
C ARG A 318 -9.89 14.56 -8.59
N MET A 319 -8.77 14.18 -8.02
CA MET A 319 -7.63 13.65 -8.75
C MET A 319 -8.01 12.35 -9.49
N TRP A 320 -8.69 11.43 -8.80
CA TRP A 320 -9.13 10.16 -9.39
C TRP A 320 -10.19 10.35 -10.46
N GLU A 321 -11.10 11.29 -10.31
CA GLU A 321 -12.07 11.65 -11.35
C GLU A 321 -11.38 12.13 -12.63
N ARG A 322 -10.38 12.99 -12.53
CA ARG A 322 -9.57 13.44 -13.67
C ARG A 322 -8.83 12.29 -14.35
N TYR A 323 -8.25 11.37 -13.57
CA TYR A 323 -7.61 10.19 -14.14
C TYR A 323 -8.62 9.28 -14.81
N ARG A 324 -9.80 9.12 -14.22
CA ARG A 324 -10.90 8.35 -14.80
C ARG A 324 -11.34 8.90 -16.17
N GLU A 325 -11.54 10.19 -16.29
CA GLU A 325 -11.85 10.83 -17.58
C GLU A 325 -10.76 10.60 -18.64
N THR A 326 -9.50 10.70 -18.21
CA THR A 326 -8.35 10.46 -19.08
C THR A 326 -8.32 9.01 -19.57
N LEU A 327 -8.56 8.05 -18.68
CA LEU A 327 -8.60 6.62 -19.01
C LEU A 327 -9.76 6.26 -19.91
N LEU A 328 -10.95 6.84 -19.70
CA LEU A 328 -12.12 6.65 -20.57
C LEU A 328 -11.86 7.13 -22.00
N LYS A 329 -11.12 8.24 -22.17
CA LYS A 329 -10.70 8.75 -23.50
C LYS A 329 -9.65 7.84 -24.16
N ASN A 330 -8.69 7.35 -23.39
CA ASN A 330 -7.58 6.53 -23.90
C ASN A 330 -7.95 5.07 -24.18
N LYS A 331 -9.04 4.54 -23.59
CA LYS A 331 -9.54 3.16 -23.75
C LYS A 331 -8.42 2.12 -23.66
N PRO A 332 -7.71 2.00 -22.54
CA PRO A 332 -6.61 1.05 -22.42
C PRO A 332 -7.10 -0.41 -22.46
N ASP A 333 -6.23 -1.30 -22.93
CA ASP A 333 -6.45 -2.75 -22.85
C ASP A 333 -6.16 -3.30 -21.46
N MET A 334 -5.24 -2.66 -20.71
CA MET A 334 -4.95 -2.96 -19.32
C MET A 334 -4.34 -1.77 -18.58
N ILE A 335 -4.48 -1.78 -17.26
CA ILE A 335 -3.83 -0.85 -16.34
C ILE A 335 -2.87 -1.65 -15.47
N LEU A 336 -1.58 -1.33 -15.55
CA LEU A 336 -0.52 -2.00 -14.81
C LEU A 336 -0.18 -1.20 -13.54
N CYS A 337 -0.24 -1.86 -12.39
CA CYS A 337 0.08 -1.24 -11.10
C CYS A 337 0.78 -2.22 -10.14
N LYS A 338 1.23 -1.70 -9.00
CA LYS A 338 1.75 -2.51 -7.89
C LYS A 338 0.60 -3.21 -7.16
N ASP A 339 0.86 -4.39 -6.62
CA ASP A 339 -0.12 -5.23 -5.92
C ASP A 339 -0.79 -4.52 -4.73
N HIS A 340 -0.04 -3.78 -3.93
CA HIS A 340 -0.56 -3.12 -2.73
C HIS A 340 -1.56 -1.97 -2.99
N ILE A 341 -1.67 -1.47 -4.22
CA ILE A 341 -2.68 -0.47 -4.61
C ILE A 341 -3.82 -1.07 -5.44
N SER A 342 -3.83 -2.38 -5.65
CA SER A 342 -4.77 -3.06 -6.56
C SER A 342 -6.24 -2.84 -6.17
N GLN A 343 -6.56 -2.93 -4.90
CA GLN A 343 -7.93 -2.74 -4.40
C GLN A 343 -8.43 -1.32 -4.71
N GLN A 344 -7.60 -0.32 -4.46
CA GLN A 344 -7.91 1.07 -4.76
C GLN A 344 -8.08 1.29 -6.27
N MET A 345 -7.19 0.72 -7.10
CA MET A 345 -7.27 0.83 -8.55
C MET A 345 -8.52 0.14 -9.10
N ASN A 346 -8.89 -1.01 -8.57
CA ASN A 346 -10.16 -1.67 -8.92
C ASN A 346 -11.37 -0.80 -8.56
N ARG A 347 -11.35 -0.13 -7.42
CA ARG A 347 -12.43 0.78 -7.01
C ARG A 347 -12.65 1.91 -8.02
N TYR A 348 -11.58 2.55 -8.48
CA TYR A 348 -11.68 3.72 -9.37
C TYR A 348 -11.74 3.37 -10.85
N PHE A 349 -11.12 2.28 -11.29
CA PHE A 349 -10.87 2.02 -12.72
C PHE A 349 -11.26 0.60 -13.18
N GLY A 350 -11.73 -0.27 -12.27
CA GLY A 350 -12.02 -1.68 -12.59
C GLY A 350 -13.08 -1.88 -13.66
N ASP A 351 -13.97 -0.90 -13.86
CA ASP A 351 -14.97 -0.88 -14.93
C ASP A 351 -14.44 -0.30 -16.28
N ILE A 352 -13.23 0.28 -16.28
CA ILE A 352 -12.63 0.88 -17.49
C ILE A 352 -11.74 -0.14 -18.20
N ALA A 353 -10.82 -0.75 -17.48
CA ALA A 353 -9.91 -1.74 -18.03
C ALA A 353 -9.45 -2.75 -16.95
N PRO A 354 -8.95 -3.94 -17.35
CA PRO A 354 -8.34 -4.90 -16.44
C PRO A 354 -7.23 -4.28 -15.61
N ILE A 355 -7.30 -4.44 -14.29
CA ILE A 355 -6.21 -4.06 -13.39
C ILE A 355 -5.25 -5.25 -13.28
N VAL A 356 -4.07 -5.12 -13.85
CA VAL A 356 -3.03 -6.14 -13.79
C VAL A 356 -1.98 -5.72 -12.78
N THR A 357 -1.72 -6.60 -11.83
CA THR A 357 -0.78 -6.32 -10.73
C THR A 357 0.46 -7.18 -10.83
N ILE A 358 1.59 -6.59 -10.49
CA ILE A 358 2.86 -7.30 -10.30
C ILE A 358 3.24 -7.22 -8.82
N PRO A 359 3.61 -8.34 -8.18
CA PRO A 359 4.02 -8.34 -6.78
C PRO A 359 5.27 -7.48 -6.58
N TRP A 360 5.10 -6.33 -5.90
CA TRP A 360 6.21 -5.40 -5.70
C TRP A 360 7.26 -5.94 -4.73
N LYS A 361 6.81 -6.48 -3.60
CA LYS A 361 7.71 -6.91 -2.51
C LYS A 361 8.33 -8.30 -2.73
N ARG A 362 7.70 -9.17 -3.50
CA ARG A 362 8.10 -10.57 -3.66
C ARG A 362 9.10 -10.80 -4.79
N LEU A 363 9.17 -9.88 -5.73
CA LEU A 363 10.03 -9.98 -6.91
C LEU A 363 11.13 -8.92 -6.86
N ASP A 364 12.29 -9.28 -7.38
CA ASP A 364 13.36 -8.33 -7.68
C ASP A 364 13.15 -7.67 -9.06
N VAL A 365 14.08 -6.83 -9.47
CA VAL A 365 14.03 -6.14 -10.75
C VAL A 365 13.99 -7.12 -11.93
N PHE A 366 14.69 -8.25 -11.84
CA PHE A 366 14.69 -9.29 -12.89
C PHE A 366 13.37 -10.07 -12.89
N GLY A 367 12.82 -10.37 -11.73
CA GLY A 367 11.49 -10.97 -11.59
C GLY A 367 10.41 -10.06 -12.15
N HIS A 368 10.43 -8.76 -11.84
CA HIS A 368 9.53 -7.79 -12.46
C HIS A 368 9.70 -7.76 -13.99
N MET A 369 10.95 -7.79 -14.48
CA MET A 369 11.25 -7.80 -15.92
C MET A 369 10.60 -8.99 -16.61
N ARG A 370 10.78 -10.21 -16.06
CA ARG A 370 10.22 -11.45 -16.64
C ARG A 370 8.69 -11.43 -16.63
N GLU A 371 8.08 -11.02 -15.52
CA GLU A 371 6.61 -10.98 -15.42
C GLU A 371 6.00 -9.95 -16.37
N ILE A 372 6.58 -8.75 -16.45
CA ILE A 372 6.10 -7.71 -17.37
C ILE A 372 6.34 -8.15 -18.83
N ALA A 373 7.49 -8.74 -19.14
CA ALA A 373 7.79 -9.25 -20.48
C ALA A 373 6.77 -10.32 -20.94
N ARG A 374 6.41 -11.24 -20.04
CA ARG A 374 5.39 -12.27 -20.30
C ARG A 374 4.03 -11.63 -20.60
N LEU A 375 3.64 -10.58 -19.86
CA LEU A 375 2.38 -9.88 -20.09
C LEU A 375 2.30 -9.21 -21.46
N VAL A 376 3.44 -8.77 -21.98
CA VAL A 376 3.51 -8.01 -23.26
C VAL A 376 4.11 -8.83 -24.42
N GLY A 377 4.39 -10.12 -24.23
CA GLY A 377 4.98 -11.00 -25.26
C GLY A 377 6.38 -10.57 -25.69
N LYS A 378 7.21 -10.14 -24.72
CA LYS A 378 8.57 -9.63 -24.95
C LYS A 378 9.64 -10.40 -24.16
N GLU A 379 9.44 -11.71 -23.95
CA GLU A 379 10.30 -12.56 -23.15
C GLU A 379 11.73 -12.59 -23.69
N ASN A 380 11.92 -12.62 -25.01
CA ASN A 380 13.25 -12.59 -25.63
C ASN A 380 13.99 -11.29 -25.32
N ALA A 381 13.32 -10.14 -25.41
CA ALA A 381 13.91 -8.86 -25.08
C ALA A 381 14.34 -8.78 -23.60
N ALA A 382 13.56 -9.40 -22.70
CA ALA A 382 13.91 -9.51 -21.29
C ALA A 382 15.16 -10.38 -21.08
N HIS A 383 15.23 -11.55 -21.73
CA HIS A 383 16.39 -12.44 -21.66
C HIS A 383 17.66 -11.74 -22.18
N GLU A 384 17.57 -11.08 -23.32
CA GLU A 384 18.70 -10.34 -23.89
C GLU A 384 19.19 -9.19 -22.99
N TRP A 385 18.25 -8.47 -22.38
CA TRP A 385 18.61 -7.39 -21.45
C TRP A 385 19.29 -7.96 -20.19
N ILE A 386 18.73 -9.02 -19.60
CA ILE A 386 19.27 -9.68 -18.41
C ILE A 386 20.68 -10.19 -18.70
N ALA A 387 20.88 -10.92 -19.80
CA ALA A 387 22.19 -11.47 -20.17
C ALA A 387 23.26 -10.38 -20.34
N ARG A 388 22.94 -9.29 -21.05
CA ARG A 388 23.85 -8.14 -21.20
C ARG A 388 24.18 -7.48 -19.86
N HIS A 389 23.20 -7.39 -18.97
CA HIS A 389 23.40 -6.85 -17.64
C HIS A 389 24.34 -7.73 -16.80
N GLU A 390 24.13 -9.05 -16.82
CA GLU A 390 24.96 -10.03 -16.10
C GLU A 390 26.41 -10.03 -16.62
N GLU A 391 26.65 -10.05 -17.93
CA GLU A 391 28.00 -9.93 -18.52
C GLU A 391 28.71 -8.65 -18.10
N ARG A 392 27.97 -7.57 -18.00
CA ARG A 392 28.51 -6.30 -17.54
C ARG A 392 28.87 -6.36 -16.06
N VAL A 393 27.97 -6.88 -15.23
CA VAL A 393 28.16 -7.05 -13.79
C VAL A 393 29.41 -7.89 -13.50
N GLU A 394 29.63 -8.99 -14.19
CA GLU A 394 30.82 -9.83 -14.01
C GLU A 394 32.14 -9.06 -14.29
N ARG A 395 32.14 -8.23 -15.31
CA ARG A 395 33.31 -7.39 -15.62
C ARG A 395 33.57 -6.33 -14.53
N ASP A 396 32.50 -5.69 -14.05
CA ASP A 396 32.58 -4.64 -13.07
C ASP A 396 32.89 -5.19 -11.67
N GLN A 397 32.40 -6.37 -11.30
CA GLN A 397 32.81 -7.09 -10.07
C GLN A 397 34.32 -7.32 -10.02
N LYS A 398 34.92 -7.82 -11.10
CA LYS A 398 36.37 -8.07 -11.15
C LYS A 398 37.19 -6.80 -10.92
N LYS A 399 36.75 -5.67 -11.52
CA LYS A 399 37.43 -4.36 -11.35
C LYS A 399 37.30 -3.86 -9.90
N VAL A 400 36.07 -3.87 -9.35
CA VAL A 400 35.81 -3.37 -8.01
C VAL A 400 36.53 -4.24 -6.98
N LYS A 401 36.47 -5.59 -7.11
CA LYS A 401 37.18 -6.49 -6.19
C LYS A 401 38.70 -6.30 -6.21
N ALA A 402 39.28 -6.01 -7.36
CA ALA A 402 40.71 -5.70 -7.46
C ALA A 402 41.08 -4.39 -6.73
N MET A 403 40.14 -3.43 -6.62
CA MET A 403 40.38 -2.13 -6.00
C MET A 403 40.17 -2.14 -4.49
N ILE A 404 39.01 -2.64 -4.02
CA ILE A 404 38.61 -2.56 -2.60
C ILE A 404 38.79 -3.87 -1.83
N GLY A 405 39.19 -4.97 -2.49
CA GLY A 405 39.41 -6.27 -1.88
C GLY A 405 38.11 -6.84 -1.27
N GLU A 406 38.22 -7.30 -0.02
CA GLU A 406 37.09 -7.84 0.75
C GLU A 406 36.45 -6.79 1.69
N GLY A 407 36.63 -5.50 1.39
CA GLY A 407 36.09 -4.41 2.19
C GLY A 407 34.56 -4.45 2.30
N THR A 408 34.07 -4.13 3.48
CA THR A 408 32.64 -4.09 3.79
C THR A 408 31.99 -2.77 3.33
N VAL A 409 30.79 -2.86 2.81
CA VAL A 409 30.03 -1.71 2.29
C VAL A 409 28.75 -1.53 3.07
N GLY A 410 28.56 -0.38 3.70
CA GLY A 410 27.35 0.02 4.41
C GLY A 410 26.50 0.97 3.57
N LEU A 411 25.18 0.78 3.64
CA LEU A 411 24.20 1.59 2.91
C LEU A 411 23.16 2.12 3.87
N LEU A 412 23.01 3.42 3.94
CA LEU A 412 22.03 4.03 4.82
C LEU A 412 21.31 5.23 4.23
N THR A 413 20.12 5.50 4.78
CA THR A 413 19.44 6.79 4.65
C THR A 413 19.22 7.38 6.03
N PHE A 414 19.22 8.70 6.10
CA PHE A 414 18.83 9.44 7.29
C PHE A 414 17.77 10.46 6.90
N VAL A 415 16.54 10.25 7.36
CA VAL A 415 15.39 11.09 7.06
C VAL A 415 14.50 11.13 8.30
N ASP A 416 14.03 12.31 8.68
CA ASP A 416 13.18 12.54 9.86
C ASP A 416 13.76 11.93 11.15
N HIS A 417 15.05 12.20 11.41
CA HIS A 417 15.82 11.68 12.55
C HIS A 417 15.86 10.15 12.65
N LYS A 418 15.55 9.44 11.55
CA LYS A 418 15.54 7.97 11.49
C LYS A 418 16.63 7.46 10.56
N VAL A 419 17.42 6.53 11.08
CA VAL A 419 18.39 5.78 10.27
C VAL A 419 17.71 4.53 9.70
N LYS A 420 17.87 4.30 8.41
CA LYS A 420 17.53 3.04 7.76
C LYS A 420 18.78 2.45 7.13
N LEU A 421 19.09 1.22 7.52
CA LEU A 421 20.17 0.42 6.95
C LEU A 421 19.59 -0.49 5.87
N TYR A 422 20.13 -0.44 4.67
CA TYR A 422 19.57 -1.16 3.52
C TYR A 422 20.23 -2.53 3.36
N GLY A 423 19.39 -3.50 2.97
CA GLY A 423 19.77 -4.84 2.56
C GLY A 423 19.89 -4.98 1.05
N ALA A 424 19.69 -6.20 0.54
CA ALA A 424 19.96 -6.57 -0.86
C ALA A 424 18.89 -6.14 -1.89
N ARG A 425 18.00 -5.22 -1.53
CA ARG A 425 16.97 -4.67 -2.42
C ARG A 425 17.09 -3.15 -2.54
N ASN A 426 16.45 -2.56 -3.55
CA ASN A 426 16.55 -1.14 -3.88
C ASN A 426 18.02 -0.71 -3.98
N ILE A 427 18.46 0.22 -3.13
CA ILE A 427 19.85 0.74 -3.11
C ILE A 427 20.86 -0.40 -3.02
N GLY A 428 20.62 -1.38 -2.15
CA GLY A 428 21.54 -2.49 -1.93
C GLY A 428 21.62 -3.51 -3.05
N HIS A 429 20.69 -3.48 -4.01
CA HIS A 429 20.73 -4.38 -5.17
C HIS A 429 22.05 -4.26 -5.93
N VAL A 430 22.47 -3.04 -6.23
CA VAL A 430 23.71 -2.79 -6.98
C VAL A 430 24.93 -3.26 -6.20
N PHE A 431 25.03 -2.92 -4.93
CA PHE A 431 26.20 -3.24 -4.12
C PHE A 431 26.28 -4.72 -3.74
N TYR A 432 25.20 -5.30 -3.18
CA TYR A 432 25.24 -6.65 -2.60
C TYR A 432 24.89 -7.76 -3.61
N ARG A 433 24.06 -7.46 -4.62
CA ARG A 433 23.68 -8.47 -5.63
C ARG A 433 24.45 -8.31 -6.94
N SER A 434 24.53 -7.07 -7.50
CA SER A 434 25.24 -6.88 -8.75
C SER A 434 26.76 -6.92 -8.52
N LEU A 435 27.31 -6.13 -7.61
CA LEU A 435 28.76 -6.10 -7.36
C LEU A 435 29.24 -7.18 -6.38
N ASN A 436 28.33 -7.94 -5.76
CA ASN A 436 28.64 -9.01 -4.80
C ASN A 436 29.56 -8.56 -3.66
N LEU A 437 29.34 -7.34 -3.15
CA LEU A 437 30.13 -6.77 -2.06
C LEU A 437 29.60 -7.24 -0.71
N SER A 438 30.49 -7.28 0.27
CA SER A 438 30.17 -7.72 1.62
C SER A 438 29.39 -6.66 2.39
N PRO A 439 28.15 -6.95 2.86
CA PRO A 439 27.45 -6.06 3.79
C PRO A 439 28.04 -6.17 5.19
N PRO A 440 27.82 -5.18 6.08
CA PRO A 440 28.10 -5.32 7.51
C PRO A 440 27.43 -6.56 8.10
N ASP A 441 28.04 -7.20 9.08
CA ASP A 441 27.55 -8.48 9.64
C ASP A 441 26.11 -8.47 10.11
N LYS A 442 25.66 -7.35 10.67
CA LYS A 442 24.25 -7.18 11.08
C LYS A 442 23.30 -7.28 9.89
N ILE A 443 23.64 -6.66 8.77
CA ILE A 443 22.84 -6.69 7.53
C ILE A 443 22.95 -8.05 6.86
N ARG A 444 24.12 -8.68 6.87
CA ARG A 444 24.32 -10.04 6.34
C ARG A 444 23.39 -11.04 7.04
N ARG A 445 23.36 -11.03 8.37
CA ARG A 445 22.47 -11.90 9.15
C ARG A 445 20.98 -11.68 8.82
N GLU A 446 20.58 -10.46 8.55
CA GLU A 446 19.19 -10.18 8.12
C GLU A 446 18.92 -10.65 6.69
N ILE A 447 19.85 -10.49 5.77
CA ILE A 447 19.74 -11.02 4.39
C ILE A 447 19.59 -12.56 4.44
N ASP A 448 20.40 -13.23 5.24
CA ASP A 448 20.45 -14.70 5.33
C ASP A 448 19.17 -15.32 5.96
N LYS A 449 18.45 -14.55 6.77
CA LYS A 449 17.14 -14.98 7.34
C LYS A 449 16.01 -15.02 6.32
N HIS A 450 16.16 -14.35 5.21
CA HIS A 450 15.09 -14.25 4.21
C HIS A 450 15.15 -15.41 3.21
N LEU A 451 13.99 -16.03 2.98
CA LEU A 451 13.85 -17.11 1.99
C LEU A 451 14.20 -16.61 0.58
N PRO A 452 14.69 -17.50 -0.32
CA PRO A 452 14.87 -17.16 -1.72
C PRO A 452 13.59 -16.56 -2.32
N GLY A 453 13.71 -15.38 -2.93
CA GLY A 453 12.58 -14.63 -3.48
C GLY A 453 12.00 -13.55 -2.55
N THR A 454 12.25 -13.60 -1.24
CA THR A 454 11.95 -12.52 -0.31
C THR A 454 13.23 -11.74 -0.03
N ILE A 455 13.40 -10.61 -0.70
CA ILE A 455 14.63 -9.84 -0.60
C ILE A 455 14.51 -8.83 0.52
N PHE A 456 15.38 -8.94 1.52
CA PHE A 456 15.46 -7.98 2.62
C PHE A 456 15.74 -6.57 2.10
N ASN A 457 14.87 -5.61 2.43
CA ASN A 457 14.96 -4.25 1.92
C ASN A 457 15.76 -3.33 2.86
N TRP A 458 15.28 -3.15 4.09
CA TRP A 458 15.92 -2.30 5.09
C TRP A 458 15.45 -2.62 6.50
N MET A 459 16.23 -2.18 7.49
CA MET A 459 15.87 -2.18 8.91
C MET A 459 16.10 -0.78 9.52
N SER A 460 15.32 -0.47 10.55
CA SER A 460 15.54 0.75 11.32
C SER A 460 16.74 0.60 12.26
N ALA A 461 17.50 1.66 12.42
CA ALA A 461 18.54 1.80 13.41
C ALA A 461 18.42 3.16 14.12
N THR A 462 19.12 3.30 15.23
CA THR A 462 19.31 4.60 15.91
C THR A 462 20.71 5.11 15.64
N THR A 463 20.94 6.39 15.80
CA THR A 463 22.28 6.97 15.70
C THR A 463 23.27 6.35 16.68
N ALA A 464 22.81 5.94 17.87
CA ALA A 464 23.62 5.26 18.89
C ALA A 464 24.07 3.85 18.44
N ASN A 465 23.24 3.14 17.64
CA ASN A 465 23.52 1.77 17.19
C ASN A 465 24.24 1.71 15.82
N LEU A 466 24.66 2.85 15.28
CA LEU A 466 25.44 2.88 14.03
C LEU A 466 26.82 2.23 14.19
N SER A 467 27.41 2.29 15.38
CA SER A 467 28.66 1.58 15.70
C SER A 467 28.60 0.05 15.46
N ASP A 468 27.39 -0.56 15.49
CA ASP A 468 27.20 -1.96 15.15
C ASP A 468 27.32 -2.26 13.65
N CYS A 469 27.41 -1.20 12.82
CA CYS A 469 27.55 -1.29 11.37
C CYS A 469 29.01 -1.03 11.01
N ASP A 470 29.90 -1.92 11.43
CA ASP A 470 31.31 -1.88 11.03
C ASP A 470 31.40 -1.97 9.51
N THR A 471 31.96 -0.94 8.88
CA THR A 471 31.98 -0.78 7.43
C THR A 471 33.18 0.03 6.97
N ASP A 472 33.86 -0.47 5.94
CA ASP A 472 35.02 0.19 5.33
C ASP A 472 34.62 1.30 4.36
N TYR A 473 33.47 1.12 3.71
CA TYR A 473 32.88 2.08 2.77
C TYR A 473 31.43 2.36 3.14
N LEU A 474 31.04 3.61 3.20
CA LEU A 474 29.70 4.03 3.57
C LEU A 474 29.05 4.86 2.47
N PHE A 475 27.86 4.45 2.04
CA PHE A 475 27.05 5.19 1.09
C PHE A 475 25.80 5.74 1.79
N LEU A 476 25.71 7.07 1.87
CA LEU A 476 24.62 7.80 2.46
C LEU A 476 23.70 8.33 1.36
N VAL A 477 22.49 7.81 1.27
CA VAL A 477 21.48 8.30 0.31
C VAL A 477 20.64 9.38 0.97
N THR A 478 20.62 10.56 0.37
CA THR A 478 19.94 11.73 0.91
C THR A 478 19.32 12.57 -0.19
N LYS A 479 18.39 13.41 0.21
CA LYS A 479 17.79 14.44 -0.62
C LYS A 479 18.68 15.69 -0.67
N SER A 480 18.50 16.50 -1.73
CA SER A 480 19.26 17.73 -1.93
C SER A 480 18.71 18.93 -1.16
N GLU A 481 17.49 18.84 -0.61
CA GLU A 481 16.82 19.91 0.09
C GLU A 481 17.56 20.36 1.35
N GLU A 482 17.35 21.61 1.75
CA GLU A 482 18.06 22.26 2.87
C GLU A 482 17.84 21.52 4.21
N TRP A 483 16.60 21.12 4.49
CA TRP A 483 16.28 20.34 5.69
C TRP A 483 17.01 18.99 5.78
N ALA A 484 17.29 18.36 4.62
CA ALA A 484 18.04 17.12 4.57
C ALA A 484 19.51 17.34 4.94
N ARG A 485 20.08 18.48 4.52
CA ARG A 485 21.46 18.88 4.89
C ARG A 485 21.62 19.09 6.38
N ASP A 486 20.62 19.70 7.04
CA ASP A 486 20.67 19.91 8.49
C ASP A 486 20.52 18.58 9.25
N SER A 487 19.68 17.69 8.79
CA SER A 487 19.59 16.33 9.32
C SER A 487 20.92 15.57 9.21
N ILE A 488 21.64 15.72 8.08
CA ILE A 488 22.97 15.11 7.92
C ILE A 488 23.99 15.71 8.90
N LYS A 489 23.99 17.02 9.12
CA LYS A 489 24.89 17.65 10.11
C LYS A 489 24.65 17.08 11.51
N GLU A 490 23.38 16.87 11.88
CA GLU A 490 23.02 16.22 13.15
C GLU A 490 23.57 14.79 13.22
N LEU A 491 23.39 13.99 12.16
CA LEU A 491 23.94 12.63 12.09
C LEU A 491 25.47 12.65 12.26
N GLN A 492 26.16 13.56 11.59
CA GLN A 492 27.62 13.70 11.63
C GLN A 492 28.16 14.10 13.00
N GLN A 493 27.33 14.73 13.83
CA GLN A 493 27.69 15.09 15.21
C GLN A 493 27.55 13.90 16.19
N SER A 494 26.82 12.85 15.82
CA SER A 494 26.60 11.69 16.68
C SER A 494 27.88 10.88 16.89
N GLU A 495 28.03 10.31 18.09
CA GLU A 495 29.16 9.44 18.43
C GLU A 495 29.16 8.19 17.56
N GLY A 496 27.98 7.60 17.31
CA GLY A 496 27.84 6.42 16.45
C GLY A 496 28.37 6.66 15.03
N TRP A 497 28.12 7.83 14.45
CA TRP A 497 28.68 8.19 13.15
C TRP A 497 30.20 8.33 13.17
N ARG A 498 30.74 9.07 14.14
CA ARG A 498 32.17 9.31 14.26
C ARG A 498 32.99 8.04 14.57
N SER A 499 32.34 7.03 15.14
CA SER A 499 32.99 5.76 15.45
C SER A 499 33.21 4.87 14.23
N LEU A 500 32.44 5.06 13.14
CA LEU A 500 32.49 4.22 11.94
C LEU A 500 33.86 4.27 11.26
N PRO A 501 34.47 3.13 10.90
CA PRO A 501 35.74 3.09 10.16
C PRO A 501 35.68 3.88 8.85
N ALA A 502 34.60 3.71 8.06
CA ALA A 502 34.41 4.47 6.82
C ALA A 502 34.49 5.99 7.03
N VAL A 503 33.99 6.51 8.15
CA VAL A 503 34.04 7.93 8.50
C VAL A 503 35.49 8.34 8.87
N LYS A 504 36.16 7.53 9.67
CA LYS A 504 37.54 7.76 10.12
C LYS A 504 38.54 7.78 8.95
N TYR A 505 38.32 6.92 7.96
CA TYR A 505 39.18 6.80 6.78
C TYR A 505 38.73 7.64 5.59
N GLY A 506 37.65 8.41 5.73
CA GLY A 506 37.14 9.28 4.67
C GLY A 506 36.43 8.58 3.52
N ASN A 507 36.03 7.31 3.70
CA ASN A 507 35.38 6.49 2.69
C ASN A 507 33.83 6.63 2.75
N VAL A 508 33.34 7.86 2.83
CA VAL A 508 31.91 8.18 2.86
C VAL A 508 31.50 8.84 1.56
N HIS A 509 30.53 8.24 0.88
CA HIS A 509 29.99 8.75 -0.37
C HIS A 509 28.53 9.14 -0.19
N VAL A 510 28.17 10.35 -0.67
CA VAL A 510 26.80 10.84 -0.65
C VAL A 510 26.14 10.57 -2.00
N LEU A 511 24.97 9.96 -1.97
CA LEU A 511 24.21 9.55 -3.14
C LEU A 511 22.87 10.31 -3.21
N ASP A 512 22.46 10.64 -4.44
CA ASP A 512 21.20 11.35 -4.69
C ASP A 512 19.98 10.44 -4.45
N TRP A 513 19.02 10.92 -3.66
CA TRP A 513 17.81 10.20 -3.29
C TRP A 513 16.97 9.79 -4.49
N ASP A 514 16.67 10.71 -5.40
CA ASP A 514 15.73 10.46 -6.49
C ASP A 514 16.29 9.43 -7.47
N LYS A 515 17.59 9.43 -7.68
CA LYS A 515 18.28 8.44 -8.48
C LYS A 515 18.35 7.07 -7.81
N TRP A 516 18.70 7.01 -6.52
CA TRP A 516 19.04 5.76 -5.84
C TRP A 516 17.82 5.07 -5.21
N MET A 517 16.72 5.78 -4.94
CA MET A 517 15.46 5.18 -4.48
C MET A 517 14.63 4.60 -5.62
N MET A 518 15.00 4.83 -6.87
CA MET A 518 14.36 4.22 -8.01
C MET A 518 14.87 2.79 -8.23
N TYR A 519 13.92 1.82 -8.32
CA TYR A 519 14.24 0.41 -8.51
C TYR A 519 13.66 -0.11 -9.83
N SER A 520 14.41 0.05 -10.90
CA SER A 520 14.01 -0.26 -12.27
C SER A 520 15.24 -0.58 -13.14
N PRO A 521 15.08 -1.18 -14.33
CA PRO A 521 16.18 -1.60 -15.19
C PRO A 521 17.19 -0.48 -15.48
N ARG A 522 16.73 0.68 -15.95
CA ARG A 522 17.61 1.80 -16.28
C ARG A 522 18.24 2.41 -15.05
N SER A 523 17.50 2.43 -13.93
CA SER A 523 18.03 2.97 -12.68
C SER A 523 19.15 2.12 -12.14
N ILE A 524 19.02 0.77 -12.11
CA ILE A 524 20.12 -0.08 -11.65
C ILE A 524 21.35 0.00 -12.56
N GLU A 525 21.19 0.17 -13.87
CA GLU A 525 22.32 0.39 -14.78
C GLU A 525 23.04 1.71 -14.50
N SER A 526 22.30 2.80 -14.28
CA SER A 526 22.84 4.10 -13.93
C SER A 526 23.48 4.11 -12.53
N GLN A 527 22.87 3.45 -11.56
CA GLN A 527 23.39 3.26 -10.21
C GLN A 527 24.67 2.41 -10.22
N LEU A 528 24.71 1.33 -11.03
CA LEU A 528 25.92 0.51 -11.19
C LEU A 528 27.09 1.32 -11.73
N ASN A 529 26.86 2.17 -12.74
CA ASN A 529 27.90 3.06 -13.27
C ASN A 529 28.48 3.96 -12.19
N GLU A 530 27.61 4.59 -11.41
CA GLU A 530 28.04 5.52 -10.36
C GLU A 530 28.75 4.78 -9.22
N ALA A 531 28.22 3.63 -8.76
CA ALA A 531 28.85 2.83 -7.71
C ALA A 531 30.26 2.40 -8.11
N VAL A 532 30.43 1.87 -9.32
CA VAL A 532 31.74 1.48 -9.85
C VAL A 532 32.68 2.69 -9.90
N SER A 533 32.23 3.84 -10.42
CA SER A 533 33.01 5.05 -10.49
C SER A 533 33.51 5.53 -9.12
N LEU A 534 32.60 5.54 -8.12
CA LEU A 534 32.93 5.98 -6.75
C LEU A 534 33.89 5.01 -6.06
N LEU A 535 33.70 3.70 -6.21
CA LEU A 535 34.55 2.67 -5.62
C LEU A 535 35.94 2.61 -6.30
N MET A 536 36.02 2.95 -7.59
CA MET A 536 37.30 3.04 -8.32
C MET A 536 38.06 4.33 -8.02
N ALA A 537 37.39 5.38 -7.54
CA ALA A 537 38.01 6.64 -7.12
C ALA A 537 38.42 6.61 -5.63
N ALA A 538 37.96 5.63 -4.85
CA ALA A 538 38.40 5.46 -3.47
C ALA A 538 39.89 5.07 -3.44
N LYS A 539 40.71 5.91 -2.77
CA LYS A 539 42.15 5.67 -2.61
C LYS A 539 42.44 4.96 -1.31
#